data_ad382ab6109dffd174b052b3d489faf9
#
_entry.id   ad382ab6109dffd174b052b3d489faf9
#
_cell.length_a   1.000
_cell.length_b   1.000
_cell.length_c   1.000
_cell.angle_alpha   90.00
_cell.angle_beta   90.00
_cell.angle_gamma   90.00
#
_symmetry.space_group_name_H-M   'P 1'
#
loop_
_entity.id
_entity.type
_entity.pdbx_description
1 polymer ?
#
loop_
_entity_poly.entity_id
_entity_poly.type
_entity_poly.pdbx_seq_one_letter_code
_entity_poly.pdbx_strand_id
1 'polypeptide(L)'
;MNVGVIGLGTIGKPIALRILQAGFPVYVYDIRAEPVNELRAAGAHACTSSSEVAAHSEVIISLVLDNPQTEDVVFGARGIVHAIKPSSLFATGSTLGPAPVQRIAQALAAKQCATIDMPITGGYLAATDGKLVLMVGGSEQDIARARPVFETFAHVITPTGDIGSGQAAKLAHQLIMGINILGLLEGLSLAAAGGVTPDVMKQIVRDGIANSTVLSMWPEMGPRWKKMLEASDPAAALPNLRKDLHAVLELARELGVMLPVGTEVSRV
;
A
#
# COMPACT_ATOMS: atom_id res chain seq x y z
N MET A 1 18.64 8.12 -13.94
CA MET A 1 17.29 8.44 -13.43
C MET A 1 17.35 8.53 -11.92
N ASN A 2 17.06 9.69 -11.34
CA ASN A 2 17.05 9.91 -9.91
C ASN A 2 15.67 9.53 -9.35
N VAL A 3 15.64 8.82 -8.22
CA VAL A 3 14.40 8.35 -7.60
C VAL A 3 14.20 9.02 -6.24
N GLY A 4 13.05 9.60 -6.03
CA GLY A 4 12.62 10.14 -4.75
C GLY A 4 11.75 9.14 -4.00
N VAL A 5 11.95 8.96 -2.69
CA VAL A 5 11.08 8.16 -1.84
C VAL A 5 10.65 8.98 -0.63
N ILE A 6 9.34 9.17 -0.50
CA ILE A 6 8.71 9.94 0.57
C ILE A 6 7.86 8.98 1.42
N GLY A 7 8.10 9.00 2.73
CA GLY A 7 7.50 8.03 3.65
C GLY A 7 8.36 6.77 3.78
N LEU A 8 9.15 6.70 4.85
CA LEU A 8 10.13 5.65 5.12
C LEU A 8 9.67 4.74 6.28
N GLY A 9 8.38 4.43 6.27
CA GLY A 9 7.78 3.49 7.21
C GLY A 9 8.18 2.04 6.94
N THR A 10 7.38 1.12 7.49
CA THR A 10 7.59 -0.34 7.40
C THR A 10 7.77 -0.83 5.95
N ILE A 11 7.16 -0.16 4.98
CA ILE A 11 7.22 -0.54 3.56
C ILE A 11 8.18 0.36 2.79
N GLY A 12 8.19 1.67 3.06
CA GLY A 12 8.97 2.63 2.27
C GLY A 12 10.48 2.50 2.48
N LYS A 13 10.94 2.22 3.71
CA LYS A 13 12.37 2.03 3.98
C LYS A 13 12.97 0.84 3.21
N PRO A 14 12.41 -0.39 3.26
CA PRO A 14 12.91 -1.49 2.45
C PRO A 14 12.83 -1.23 0.94
N ILE A 15 11.79 -0.57 0.44
CA ILE A 15 11.70 -0.16 -0.98
C ILE A 15 12.86 0.78 -1.34
N ALA A 16 13.11 1.83 -0.54
CA ALA A 16 14.21 2.75 -0.80
C ALA A 16 15.58 2.06 -0.79
N LEU A 17 15.81 1.10 0.12
CA LEU A 17 17.02 0.29 0.15
C LEU A 17 17.18 -0.57 -1.11
N ARG A 18 16.10 -1.19 -1.60
CA ARG A 18 16.12 -2.00 -2.81
C ARG A 18 16.47 -1.17 -4.05
N ILE A 19 15.88 0.02 -4.17
CA ILE A 19 16.16 0.96 -5.27
C ILE A 19 17.65 1.39 -5.22
N LEU A 20 18.16 1.70 -4.03
CA LEU A 20 19.55 2.09 -3.81
C LEU A 20 20.51 0.95 -4.19
N GLN A 21 20.21 -0.28 -3.74
CA GLN A 21 21.00 -1.49 -4.06
C GLN A 21 21.04 -1.82 -5.55
N ALA A 22 19.99 -1.44 -6.29
CA ALA A 22 19.92 -1.57 -7.74
C ALA A 22 20.75 -0.48 -8.49
N GLY A 23 21.40 0.44 -7.75
CA GLY A 23 22.29 1.45 -8.31
C GLY A 23 21.64 2.76 -8.73
N PHE A 24 20.36 2.99 -8.38
CA PHE A 24 19.74 4.29 -8.63
C PHE A 24 20.17 5.31 -7.56
N PRO A 25 20.44 6.58 -7.92
CA PRO A 25 20.54 7.66 -6.95
C PRO A 25 19.18 7.87 -6.27
N VAL A 26 19.14 7.77 -4.92
CA VAL A 26 17.89 7.84 -4.14
C VAL A 26 17.89 9.07 -3.25
N TYR A 27 16.83 9.87 -3.35
CA TYR A 27 16.54 11.03 -2.51
C TYR A 27 15.40 10.69 -1.55
N VAL A 28 15.59 10.88 -0.25
CA VAL A 28 14.65 10.36 0.76
C VAL A 28 14.18 11.44 1.72
N TYR A 29 12.90 11.36 2.09
CA TYR A 29 12.30 12.18 3.13
C TYR A 29 11.28 11.41 3.95
N ASP A 30 11.32 11.61 5.26
CA ASP A 30 10.29 11.21 6.24
C ASP A 30 10.24 12.29 7.31
N ILE A 31 9.09 12.45 7.98
CA ILE A 31 8.95 13.35 9.13
C ILE A 31 9.80 12.90 10.32
N ARG A 32 10.15 11.62 10.40
CA ARG A 32 11.04 11.03 11.40
C ARG A 32 12.47 11.04 10.89
N ALA A 33 13.37 11.56 11.68
CA ALA A 33 14.79 11.66 11.32
C ALA A 33 15.51 10.29 11.29
N GLU A 34 15.07 9.33 12.11
CA GLU A 34 15.74 8.03 12.26
C GLU A 34 15.85 7.27 10.92
N PRO A 35 14.75 6.94 10.20
CA PRO A 35 14.84 6.21 8.94
C PRO A 35 15.57 6.99 7.85
N VAL A 36 15.51 8.33 7.86
CA VAL A 36 16.30 9.18 6.94
C VAL A 36 17.79 9.01 7.19
N ASN A 37 18.22 9.04 8.45
CA ASN A 37 19.62 8.87 8.83
C ASN A 37 20.16 7.47 8.49
N GLU A 38 19.35 6.43 8.69
CA GLU A 38 19.72 5.06 8.31
C GLU A 38 19.95 4.94 6.79
N LEU A 39 19.04 5.47 5.99
CA LEU A 39 19.16 5.46 4.53
C LEU A 39 20.32 6.32 4.03
N ARG A 40 20.57 7.47 4.68
CA ARG A 40 21.77 8.29 4.41
C ARG A 40 23.05 7.53 4.67
N ALA A 41 23.11 6.78 5.76
CA ALA A 41 24.27 5.92 6.06
C ALA A 41 24.46 4.79 5.03
N ALA A 42 23.36 4.35 4.39
CA ALA A 42 23.37 3.38 3.29
C ALA A 42 23.68 4.01 1.92
N GLY A 43 23.83 5.34 1.82
CA GLY A 43 24.23 6.05 0.59
C GLY A 43 23.11 6.85 -0.08
N ALA A 44 21.91 6.95 0.51
CA ALA A 44 20.86 7.81 -0.01
C ALA A 44 21.11 9.29 0.32
N HIS A 45 20.56 10.18 -0.51
CA HIS A 45 20.56 11.62 -0.30
C HIS A 45 19.38 12.02 0.61
N ALA A 46 19.69 12.47 1.83
CA ALA A 46 18.68 12.95 2.78
C ALA A 46 18.16 14.32 2.37
N CYS A 47 16.84 14.44 2.28
CA CYS A 47 16.14 15.70 2.02
C CYS A 47 15.40 16.18 3.28
N THR A 48 15.08 17.45 3.31
CA THR A 48 14.40 18.12 4.44
C THR A 48 12.92 18.34 4.20
N SER A 49 12.41 17.97 3.00
CA SER A 49 11.01 18.11 2.61
C SER A 49 10.64 17.29 1.38
N SER A 50 9.34 17.09 1.15
CA SER A 50 8.79 16.53 -0.08
C SER A 50 9.16 17.37 -1.32
N SER A 51 9.14 18.69 -1.19
CA SER A 51 9.54 19.64 -2.23
C SER A 51 11.01 19.45 -2.63
N GLU A 52 11.91 19.26 -1.67
CA GLU A 52 13.33 19.02 -1.98
C GLU A 52 13.54 17.67 -2.68
N VAL A 53 12.82 16.61 -2.26
CA VAL A 53 12.83 15.34 -2.99
C VAL A 53 12.40 15.54 -4.44
N ALA A 54 11.31 16.26 -4.67
CA ALA A 54 10.79 16.53 -6.01
C ALA A 54 11.77 17.34 -6.89
N ALA A 55 12.49 18.31 -6.30
CA ALA A 55 13.48 19.10 -7.00
C ALA A 55 14.65 18.26 -7.57
N HIS A 56 14.91 17.10 -7.00
CA HIS A 56 16.05 16.27 -7.37
C HIS A 56 15.68 14.98 -8.10
N SER A 57 14.40 14.63 -8.21
CA SER A 57 13.94 13.32 -8.68
C SER A 57 13.16 13.39 -9.99
N GLU A 58 13.34 12.37 -10.83
CA GLU A 58 12.58 12.17 -12.07
C GLU A 58 11.38 11.23 -11.83
N VAL A 59 11.52 10.29 -10.90
CA VAL A 59 10.44 9.42 -10.41
C VAL A 59 10.33 9.62 -8.90
N ILE A 60 9.15 9.98 -8.42
CA ILE A 60 8.88 10.26 -7.01
C ILE A 60 7.86 9.24 -6.53
N ILE A 61 8.21 8.46 -5.51
CA ILE A 61 7.35 7.44 -4.93
C ILE A 61 6.93 7.90 -3.53
N SER A 62 5.62 8.03 -3.30
CA SER A 62 5.04 8.33 -1.99
C SER A 62 4.45 7.07 -1.36
N LEU A 63 4.86 6.78 -0.11
CA LEU A 63 4.49 5.59 0.66
C LEU A 63 4.04 5.99 2.08
N VAL A 64 3.28 7.06 2.17
CA VAL A 64 2.67 7.52 3.42
C VAL A 64 1.37 6.78 3.72
N LEU A 65 0.80 6.98 4.92
CA LEU A 65 -0.24 6.09 5.45
C LEU A 65 -1.64 6.33 4.85
N ASP A 66 -2.01 7.60 4.64
CA ASP A 66 -3.42 7.99 4.41
C ASP A 66 -3.57 9.22 3.51
N ASN A 67 -4.82 9.61 3.26
CA ASN A 67 -5.16 10.79 2.46
C ASN A 67 -4.58 12.09 3.03
N PRO A 68 -4.75 12.43 4.32
CA PRO A 68 -4.19 13.67 4.87
C PRO A 68 -2.67 13.78 4.68
N GLN A 69 -1.92 12.70 4.92
CA GLN A 69 -0.47 12.69 4.72
C GLN A 69 -0.11 12.82 3.23
N THR A 70 -0.87 12.17 2.34
CA THR A 70 -0.65 12.30 0.90
C THR A 70 -0.95 13.71 0.40
N GLU A 71 -2.01 14.34 0.90
CA GLU A 71 -2.33 15.76 0.62
C GLU A 71 -1.20 16.68 1.06
N ASP A 72 -0.63 16.48 2.26
CA ASP A 72 0.52 17.26 2.73
C ASP A 72 1.77 17.04 1.88
N VAL A 73 2.06 15.77 1.51
CA VAL A 73 3.17 15.45 0.60
C VAL A 73 3.03 16.14 -0.74
N VAL A 74 1.82 16.26 -1.28
CA VAL A 74 1.59 16.82 -2.61
C VAL A 74 1.39 18.34 -2.54
N PHE A 75 0.48 18.82 -1.70
CA PHE A 75 -0.03 20.19 -1.69
C PHE A 75 0.37 21.02 -0.47
N GLY A 76 0.96 20.40 0.56
CA GLY A 76 1.40 21.08 1.77
C GLY A 76 2.38 22.22 1.47
N ALA A 77 2.67 23.07 2.45
CA ALA A 77 3.55 24.24 2.28
C ALA A 77 4.96 23.88 1.76
N ARG A 78 5.38 22.64 1.98
CA ARG A 78 6.64 22.06 1.48
C ARG A 78 6.38 20.82 0.60
N GLY A 79 5.21 20.77 -0.06
CA GLY A 79 4.77 19.69 -0.91
C GLY A 79 5.47 19.68 -2.27
N ILE A 80 5.38 18.52 -2.96
CA ILE A 80 6.05 18.31 -4.25
C ILE A 80 5.61 19.29 -5.32
N VAL A 81 4.36 19.78 -5.29
CA VAL A 81 3.78 20.69 -6.28
C VAL A 81 4.58 21.98 -6.45
N HIS A 82 5.35 22.38 -5.42
CA HIS A 82 6.13 23.61 -5.43
C HIS A 82 7.49 23.51 -6.14
N ALA A 83 7.99 22.26 -6.35
CA ALA A 83 9.33 22.04 -6.91
C ALA A 83 9.43 20.87 -7.90
N ILE A 84 8.33 20.17 -8.16
CA ILE A 84 8.30 19.09 -9.14
C ILE A 84 8.62 19.64 -10.53
N LYS A 85 9.54 18.97 -11.25
CA LYS A 85 9.98 19.42 -12.57
C LYS A 85 9.04 18.88 -13.65
N PRO A 86 8.88 19.62 -14.76
CA PRO A 86 8.20 19.08 -15.94
C PRO A 86 8.80 17.72 -16.36
N SER A 87 7.96 16.88 -16.88
CA SER A 87 8.30 15.51 -17.26
C SER A 87 8.69 14.56 -16.10
N SER A 88 8.61 14.98 -14.82
CA SER A 88 8.71 14.06 -13.69
C SER A 88 7.46 13.17 -13.59
N LEU A 89 7.61 12.06 -12.88
CA LEU A 89 6.54 11.11 -12.61
C LEU A 89 6.33 10.99 -11.09
N PHE A 90 5.11 11.15 -10.65
CA PHE A 90 4.69 10.88 -9.27
C PHE A 90 3.94 9.55 -9.20
N ALA A 91 4.36 8.66 -8.30
CA ALA A 91 3.72 7.39 -8.04
C ALA A 91 3.30 7.31 -6.57
N THR A 92 2.03 7.02 -6.29
CA THR A 92 1.55 6.83 -4.93
C THR A 92 1.24 5.36 -4.64
N GLY A 93 1.90 4.80 -3.60
CA GLY A 93 1.65 3.46 -3.09
C GLY A 93 0.67 3.42 -1.91
N SER A 94 0.22 4.58 -1.43
CA SER A 94 -0.77 4.70 -0.36
C SER A 94 -2.15 4.21 -0.82
N THR A 95 -2.93 3.61 0.07
CA THR A 95 -4.33 3.25 -0.20
C THR A 95 -5.23 4.44 0.09
N LEU A 96 -5.73 5.08 -0.98
CA LEU A 96 -6.42 6.37 -0.93
C LEU A 96 -7.87 6.31 -1.44
N GLY A 97 -8.12 5.47 -2.43
CA GLY A 97 -9.30 5.49 -3.28
C GLY A 97 -9.07 6.26 -4.59
N PRO A 98 -9.94 6.03 -5.61
CA PRO A 98 -9.76 6.60 -6.95
C PRO A 98 -9.81 8.13 -7.00
N ALA A 99 -10.82 8.77 -6.38
CA ALA A 99 -11.06 10.20 -6.48
C ALA A 99 -9.90 11.07 -5.97
N PRO A 100 -9.27 10.82 -4.80
CA PRO A 100 -8.09 11.56 -4.37
C PRO A 100 -6.92 11.49 -5.35
N VAL A 101 -6.65 10.31 -5.92
CA VAL A 101 -5.54 10.13 -6.87
C VAL A 101 -5.81 10.85 -8.18
N GLN A 102 -7.04 10.81 -8.69
CA GLN A 102 -7.44 11.53 -9.91
C GLN A 102 -7.28 13.06 -9.71
N ARG A 103 -7.63 13.59 -8.54
CA ARG A 103 -7.42 15.01 -8.19
C ARG A 103 -5.94 15.38 -8.18
N ILE A 104 -5.09 14.52 -7.60
CA ILE A 104 -3.63 14.70 -7.60
C ILE A 104 -3.11 14.70 -9.05
N ALA A 105 -3.54 13.73 -9.85
CA ALA A 105 -3.14 13.62 -11.25
C ALA A 105 -3.50 14.87 -12.06
N GLN A 106 -4.71 15.40 -11.88
CA GLN A 106 -5.14 16.64 -12.53
C GLN A 106 -4.24 17.84 -12.15
N ALA A 107 -3.91 17.96 -10.87
CA ALA A 107 -3.04 19.06 -10.38
C ALA A 107 -1.61 18.95 -10.92
N LEU A 108 -1.05 17.72 -10.97
CA LEU A 108 0.31 17.50 -11.47
C LEU A 108 0.39 17.56 -13.00
N ALA A 109 -0.67 17.22 -13.72
CA ALA A 109 -0.77 17.40 -15.17
C ALA A 109 -0.65 18.88 -15.55
N ALA A 110 -1.19 19.81 -14.75
CA ALA A 110 -0.99 21.25 -14.95
C ALA A 110 0.48 21.70 -14.81
N LYS A 111 1.33 20.85 -14.21
CA LYS A 111 2.79 21.02 -14.11
C LYS A 111 3.55 20.19 -15.16
N GLN A 112 2.86 19.61 -16.13
CA GLN A 112 3.43 18.71 -17.14
C GLN A 112 4.09 17.46 -16.52
N CYS A 113 3.55 16.95 -15.40
CA CYS A 113 4.03 15.78 -14.70
C CYS A 113 3.03 14.64 -14.83
N ALA A 114 3.54 13.44 -14.99
CA ALA A 114 2.74 12.21 -14.98
C ALA A 114 2.39 11.77 -13.56
N THR A 115 1.29 11.04 -13.42
CA THR A 115 0.88 10.42 -12.15
C THR A 115 0.50 8.96 -12.39
N ILE A 116 0.96 8.09 -11.49
CA ILE A 116 0.61 6.68 -11.40
C ILE A 116 0.07 6.41 -10.00
N ASP A 117 -1.01 5.67 -9.89
CA ASP A 117 -1.36 5.01 -8.65
C ASP A 117 -0.84 3.57 -8.68
N MET A 118 -0.09 3.21 -7.64
CA MET A 118 0.55 1.89 -7.56
C MET A 118 0.41 1.28 -6.16
N PRO A 119 -0.80 1.13 -5.62
CA PRO A 119 -0.96 0.48 -4.34
C PRO A 119 -0.38 -0.93 -4.37
N ILE A 120 0.05 -1.38 -3.20
CA ILE A 120 0.90 -2.55 -3.03
C ILE A 120 0.25 -3.62 -2.16
N THR A 121 0.64 -4.87 -2.37
CA THR A 121 0.36 -5.98 -1.45
C THR A 121 1.59 -6.88 -1.31
N GLY A 122 1.66 -7.64 -0.18
CA GLY A 122 2.78 -8.52 0.16
C GLY A 122 3.38 -8.24 1.54
N GLY A 123 3.17 -7.04 2.11
CA GLY A 123 3.65 -6.68 3.44
C GLY A 123 5.16 -6.48 3.54
N TYR A 124 5.65 -6.42 4.78
CA TYR A 124 7.05 -6.08 5.09
C TYR A 124 8.06 -7.07 4.48
N LEU A 125 7.80 -8.38 4.61
CA LEU A 125 8.73 -9.40 4.10
C LEU A 125 8.86 -9.31 2.59
N ALA A 126 7.74 -9.20 1.87
CA ALA A 126 7.77 -9.03 0.42
C ALA A 126 8.46 -7.74 -0.01
N ALA A 127 8.32 -6.64 0.74
CA ALA A 127 9.05 -5.41 0.48
C ALA A 127 10.57 -5.58 0.64
N THR A 128 10.99 -6.29 1.69
CA THR A 128 12.41 -6.60 1.96
C THR A 128 13.00 -7.51 0.89
N ASP A 129 12.24 -8.51 0.45
CA ASP A 129 12.69 -9.50 -0.54
C ASP A 129 12.58 -9.03 -2.00
N GLY A 130 11.97 -7.86 -2.25
CA GLY A 130 11.70 -7.40 -3.62
C GLY A 130 10.57 -8.18 -4.29
N LYS A 131 9.62 -8.70 -3.51
CA LYS A 131 8.54 -9.57 -3.97
C LYS A 131 7.15 -8.94 -3.83
N LEU A 132 7.08 -7.61 -3.79
CA LEU A 132 5.79 -6.93 -3.77
C LEU A 132 4.99 -7.18 -5.05
N VAL A 133 3.68 -7.09 -4.93
CA VAL A 133 2.75 -7.06 -6.06
C VAL A 133 2.16 -5.66 -6.14
N LEU A 134 2.28 -5.05 -7.31
CA LEU A 134 1.76 -3.71 -7.61
C LEU A 134 0.51 -3.81 -8.47
N MET A 135 -0.51 -3.04 -8.12
CA MET A 135 -1.70 -2.80 -8.93
C MET A 135 -1.56 -1.39 -9.50
N VAL A 136 -1.31 -1.25 -10.81
CA VAL A 136 -0.82 0.02 -11.35
C VAL A 136 -1.85 0.63 -12.30
N GLY A 137 -2.39 1.79 -11.90
CA GLY A 137 -3.24 2.64 -12.72
C GLY A 137 -2.46 3.81 -13.31
N GLY A 138 -2.68 4.08 -14.60
CA GLY A 138 -2.02 5.15 -15.34
C GLY A 138 -1.78 4.79 -16.81
N SER A 139 -1.15 5.68 -17.58
CA SER A 139 -0.87 5.40 -18.98
C SER A 139 0.18 4.30 -19.13
N GLU A 140 0.06 3.47 -20.19
CA GLU A 140 1.06 2.44 -20.49
C GLU A 140 2.47 3.02 -20.65
N GLN A 141 2.58 4.21 -21.24
CA GLN A 141 3.85 4.91 -21.42
C GLN A 141 4.50 5.27 -20.08
N ASP A 142 3.73 5.79 -19.12
CA ASP A 142 4.24 6.18 -17.81
C ASP A 142 4.59 4.96 -16.98
N ILE A 143 3.78 3.89 -17.06
CA ILE A 143 4.07 2.61 -16.42
C ILE A 143 5.38 2.02 -16.97
N ALA A 144 5.58 2.00 -18.28
CA ALA A 144 6.81 1.53 -18.90
C ALA A 144 8.03 2.33 -18.46
N ARG A 145 7.90 3.65 -18.32
CA ARG A 145 8.96 4.54 -17.84
C ARG A 145 9.33 4.29 -16.37
N ALA A 146 8.35 3.99 -15.51
CA ALA A 146 8.59 3.70 -14.09
C ALA A 146 9.03 2.25 -13.84
N ARG A 147 8.74 1.33 -14.76
CA ARG A 147 8.98 -0.11 -14.62
C ARG A 147 10.40 -0.47 -14.15
N PRO A 148 11.51 0.10 -14.68
CA PRO A 148 12.85 -0.24 -14.20
C PRO A 148 13.06 0.02 -12.71
N VAL A 149 12.39 1.02 -12.16
CA VAL A 149 12.41 1.31 -10.70
C VAL A 149 11.53 0.31 -9.96
N PHE A 150 10.33 0.05 -10.46
CA PHE A 150 9.37 -0.84 -9.79
C PHE A 150 9.88 -2.29 -9.70
N GLU A 151 10.58 -2.78 -10.73
CA GLU A 151 11.20 -4.11 -10.77
C GLU A 151 12.27 -4.32 -9.70
N THR A 152 12.80 -3.26 -9.08
CA THR A 152 13.77 -3.38 -7.99
C THR A 152 13.15 -3.90 -6.69
N PHE A 153 11.84 -3.70 -6.48
CA PHE A 153 11.15 -4.04 -5.24
C PHE A 153 9.85 -4.85 -5.43
N ALA A 154 9.45 -5.10 -6.68
CA ALA A 154 8.25 -5.86 -7.00
C ALA A 154 8.56 -6.97 -8.02
N HIS A 155 7.92 -8.14 -7.84
CA HIS A 155 8.04 -9.24 -8.79
C HIS A 155 6.83 -9.33 -9.73
N VAL A 156 5.71 -8.71 -9.36
CA VAL A 156 4.50 -8.60 -10.19
C VAL A 156 4.08 -7.14 -10.29
N ILE A 157 3.96 -6.64 -11.51
CA ILE A 157 3.47 -5.31 -11.82
C ILE A 157 2.27 -5.48 -12.76
N THR A 158 1.07 -5.30 -12.23
CA THR A 158 -0.19 -5.51 -12.95
C THR A 158 -0.79 -4.17 -13.34
N PRO A 159 -0.77 -3.78 -14.62
CA PRO A 159 -1.56 -2.65 -15.11
C PRO A 159 -3.05 -2.94 -14.91
N THR A 160 -3.77 -1.97 -14.36
CA THR A 160 -5.20 -2.12 -14.01
C THR A 160 -6.12 -1.23 -14.87
N GLY A 161 -5.55 -0.32 -15.63
CA GLY A 161 -6.26 0.65 -16.47
C GLY A 161 -5.84 2.09 -16.17
N ASP A 162 -6.73 3.04 -16.38
CA ASP A 162 -6.47 4.47 -16.17
C ASP A 162 -6.20 4.81 -14.69
N ILE A 163 -5.74 6.04 -14.46
CA ILE A 163 -5.45 6.57 -13.14
C ILE A 163 -6.64 6.39 -12.17
N GLY A 164 -6.39 5.82 -11.00
CA GLY A 164 -7.38 5.45 -10.00
C GLY A 164 -7.82 3.98 -10.07
N SER A 165 -7.56 3.27 -11.16
CA SER A 165 -7.92 1.85 -11.28
C SER A 165 -7.11 0.94 -10.37
N GLY A 166 -5.85 1.26 -10.10
CA GLY A 166 -5.03 0.58 -9.11
C GLY A 166 -5.62 0.70 -7.70
N GLN A 167 -6.13 1.89 -7.36
CA GLN A 167 -6.82 2.10 -6.08
C GLN A 167 -8.11 1.27 -5.98
N ALA A 168 -8.92 1.23 -7.04
CA ALA A 168 -10.12 0.39 -7.06
C ALA A 168 -9.77 -1.10 -6.89
N ALA A 169 -8.75 -1.58 -7.61
CA ALA A 169 -8.24 -2.94 -7.49
C ALA A 169 -7.73 -3.23 -6.06
N LYS A 170 -7.00 -2.28 -5.45
CA LYS A 170 -6.52 -2.41 -4.07
C LYS A 170 -7.67 -2.48 -3.07
N LEU A 171 -8.69 -1.65 -3.20
CA LEU A 171 -9.84 -1.68 -2.30
C LEU A 171 -10.62 -2.99 -2.42
N ALA A 172 -10.83 -3.49 -3.64
CA ALA A 172 -11.41 -4.82 -3.86
C ALA A 172 -10.56 -5.95 -3.23
N HIS A 173 -9.23 -5.88 -3.38
CA HIS A 173 -8.30 -6.80 -2.74
C HIS A 173 -8.41 -6.75 -1.20
N GLN A 174 -8.50 -5.54 -0.60
CA GLN A 174 -8.63 -5.38 0.86
C GLN A 174 -9.96 -5.94 1.38
N LEU A 175 -11.05 -5.77 0.63
CA LEU A 175 -12.34 -6.39 0.93
C LEU A 175 -12.22 -7.93 0.98
N ILE A 176 -11.68 -8.53 -0.06
CA ILE A 176 -11.50 -10.00 -0.14
C ILE A 176 -10.61 -10.49 1.00
N MET A 177 -9.51 -9.78 1.29
CA MET A 177 -8.60 -10.14 2.37
C MET A 177 -9.31 -10.05 3.74
N GLY A 178 -10.07 -9.00 4.00
CA GLY A 178 -10.82 -8.83 5.24
C GLY A 178 -11.84 -9.94 5.45
N ILE A 179 -12.61 -10.29 4.42
CA ILE A 179 -13.57 -11.40 4.46
C ILE A 179 -12.86 -12.72 4.77
N ASN A 180 -11.73 -13.00 4.11
CA ASN A 180 -10.96 -14.22 4.32
C ASN A 180 -10.38 -14.32 5.73
N ILE A 181 -9.91 -13.21 6.32
CA ILE A 181 -9.42 -13.17 7.70
C ILE A 181 -10.55 -13.53 8.66
N LEU A 182 -11.69 -12.84 8.57
CA LEU A 182 -12.80 -13.07 9.48
C LEU A 182 -13.41 -14.48 9.32
N GLY A 183 -13.62 -14.91 8.07
CA GLY A 183 -14.11 -16.26 7.80
C GLY A 183 -13.20 -17.36 8.36
N LEU A 184 -11.88 -17.17 8.27
CA LEU A 184 -10.92 -18.09 8.88
C LEU A 184 -11.04 -18.10 10.42
N LEU A 185 -11.11 -16.92 11.06
CA LEU A 185 -11.18 -16.80 12.51
C LEU A 185 -12.48 -17.37 13.07
N GLU A 186 -13.61 -17.05 12.45
CA GLU A 186 -14.93 -17.61 12.84
C GLU A 186 -14.98 -19.11 12.64
N GLY A 187 -14.47 -19.62 11.51
CA GLY A 187 -14.38 -21.05 11.23
C GLY A 187 -13.52 -21.81 12.25
N LEU A 188 -12.36 -21.25 12.64
CA LEU A 188 -11.52 -21.83 13.69
C LEU A 188 -12.24 -21.83 15.06
N SER A 189 -12.94 -20.76 15.38
CA SER A 189 -13.69 -20.64 16.64
C SER A 189 -14.85 -21.63 16.70
N LEU A 190 -15.62 -21.75 15.61
CA LEU A 190 -16.72 -22.72 15.50
C LEU A 190 -16.22 -24.16 15.62
N ALA A 191 -15.12 -24.50 14.92
CA ALA A 191 -14.50 -25.82 14.97
C ALA A 191 -14.04 -26.18 16.39
N ALA A 192 -13.42 -25.21 17.08
CA ALA A 192 -12.97 -25.38 18.48
C ALA A 192 -14.14 -25.64 19.42
N ALA A 193 -15.25 -24.93 19.28
CA ALA A 193 -16.48 -25.15 20.03
C ALA A 193 -17.10 -26.55 19.76
N GLY A 194 -16.89 -27.07 18.52
CA GLY A 194 -17.28 -28.43 18.12
C GLY A 194 -16.28 -29.52 18.49
N GLY A 195 -15.20 -29.19 19.25
CA GLY A 195 -14.21 -30.18 19.74
C GLY A 195 -13.06 -30.45 18.74
N VAL A 196 -12.94 -29.71 17.63
CA VAL A 196 -11.84 -29.81 16.68
C VAL A 196 -10.73 -28.83 17.07
N THR A 197 -9.52 -29.33 17.27
CA THR A 197 -8.41 -28.41 17.63
C THR A 197 -8.06 -27.45 16.50
N PRO A 198 -7.59 -26.23 16.82
CA PRO A 198 -7.22 -25.24 15.81
C PRO A 198 -6.18 -25.76 14.80
N ASP A 199 -5.24 -26.60 15.22
CA ASP A 199 -4.22 -27.15 14.34
C ASP A 199 -4.78 -28.14 13.32
N VAL A 200 -5.70 -29.00 13.76
CA VAL A 200 -6.43 -29.92 12.86
C VAL A 200 -7.29 -29.12 11.88
N MET A 201 -8.01 -28.10 12.36
CA MET A 201 -8.84 -27.28 11.47
C MET A 201 -7.99 -26.49 10.45
N LYS A 202 -6.87 -25.92 10.87
CA LYS A 202 -5.92 -25.26 9.95
C LYS A 202 -5.39 -26.22 8.87
N GLN A 203 -5.13 -27.49 9.23
CA GLN A 203 -4.73 -28.51 8.27
C GLN A 203 -5.85 -28.77 7.26
N ILE A 204 -7.09 -28.96 7.73
CA ILE A 204 -8.26 -29.16 6.87
C ILE A 204 -8.45 -28.00 5.90
N VAL A 205 -8.36 -26.75 6.40
CA VAL A 205 -8.45 -25.56 5.55
C VAL A 205 -7.34 -25.51 4.51
N ARG A 206 -6.11 -25.84 4.89
CA ARG A 206 -4.94 -25.84 3.99
C ARG A 206 -5.11 -26.80 2.83
N ASP A 207 -5.64 -27.98 3.11
CA ASP A 207 -5.77 -29.08 2.12
C ASP A 207 -7.11 -29.02 1.37
N GLY A 208 -8.06 -28.25 1.86
CA GLY A 208 -9.41 -28.11 1.31
C GLY A 208 -9.62 -26.88 0.43
N ILE A 209 -10.83 -26.78 -0.12
CA ILE A 209 -11.27 -25.68 -0.99
C ILE A 209 -11.39 -24.33 -0.27
N ALA A 210 -11.43 -24.32 1.06
CA ALA A 210 -11.48 -23.11 1.88
C ALA A 210 -10.11 -22.41 2.04
N ASN A 211 -9.05 -22.97 1.45
CA ASN A 211 -7.71 -22.41 1.56
C ASN A 211 -7.61 -21.02 0.93
N SER A 212 -6.83 -20.17 1.59
CA SER A 212 -6.43 -18.86 1.05
C SER A 212 -5.02 -18.51 1.55
N THR A 213 -4.34 -17.58 0.89
CA THR A 213 -3.02 -17.06 1.31
C THR A 213 -3.04 -16.49 2.74
N VAL A 214 -4.20 -16.08 3.25
CA VAL A 214 -4.38 -15.63 4.63
C VAL A 214 -3.92 -16.69 5.62
N LEU A 215 -4.22 -17.97 5.39
CA LEU A 215 -3.76 -19.04 6.27
C LEU A 215 -2.23 -19.18 6.30
N SER A 216 -1.53 -18.94 5.19
CA SER A 216 -0.07 -18.98 5.14
C SER A 216 0.59 -17.86 5.96
N MET A 217 -0.12 -16.76 6.21
CA MET A 217 0.31 -15.65 7.07
C MET A 217 0.08 -15.93 8.57
N TRP A 218 -0.55 -17.06 8.93
CA TRP A 218 -0.91 -17.36 10.31
C TRP A 218 0.27 -17.31 11.30
N PRO A 219 1.46 -17.83 11.01
CA PRO A 219 2.58 -17.81 11.95
C PRO A 219 2.91 -16.40 12.46
N GLU A 220 2.78 -15.39 11.60
CA GLU A 220 3.12 -14.00 11.92
C GLU A 220 1.90 -13.21 12.41
N MET A 221 0.77 -13.36 11.73
CA MET A 221 -0.41 -12.52 11.89
C MET A 221 -1.48 -13.15 12.78
N GLY A 222 -1.51 -14.48 12.89
CA GLY A 222 -2.53 -15.20 13.66
C GLY A 222 -2.68 -14.72 15.10
N PRO A 223 -1.60 -14.50 15.88
CA PRO A 223 -1.69 -13.95 17.23
C PRO A 223 -2.32 -12.55 17.28
N ARG A 224 -2.11 -11.71 16.27
CA ARG A 224 -2.71 -10.37 16.17
C ARG A 224 -4.20 -10.48 15.82
N TRP A 225 -4.55 -11.33 14.85
CA TRP A 225 -5.94 -11.56 14.46
C TRP A 225 -6.75 -12.18 15.60
N LYS A 226 -6.17 -13.12 16.36
CA LYS A 226 -6.81 -13.69 17.54
C LYS A 226 -7.12 -12.63 18.60
N LYS A 227 -6.17 -11.72 18.88
CA LYS A 227 -6.40 -10.58 19.79
C LYS A 227 -7.52 -9.67 19.30
N MET A 228 -7.73 -9.56 17.99
CA MET A 228 -8.85 -8.79 17.42
C MET A 228 -10.19 -9.36 17.86
N LEU A 229 -10.38 -10.68 17.84
CA LEU A 229 -11.63 -11.31 18.28
C LEU A 229 -11.85 -11.21 19.80
N GLU A 230 -10.77 -11.12 20.57
CA GLU A 230 -10.81 -11.05 22.04
C GLU A 230 -10.91 -9.61 22.56
N ALA A 231 -10.70 -8.61 21.70
CA ALA A 231 -10.69 -7.20 22.08
C ALA A 231 -12.12 -6.65 22.24
N SER A 232 -12.30 -5.75 23.20
CA SER A 232 -13.54 -4.97 23.31
C SER A 232 -13.75 -3.99 22.14
N ASP A 233 -12.68 -3.63 21.44
CA ASP A 233 -12.66 -2.92 20.15
C ASP A 233 -11.78 -3.69 19.16
N PRO A 234 -12.32 -4.63 18.38
CA PRO A 234 -11.60 -5.40 17.38
C PRO A 234 -10.86 -4.52 16.37
N ALA A 235 -11.41 -3.36 16.08
CA ALA A 235 -10.85 -2.41 15.12
C ALA A 235 -9.49 -1.84 15.56
N ALA A 236 -9.21 -1.77 16.87
CA ALA A 236 -7.93 -1.31 17.38
C ALA A 236 -6.77 -2.28 17.06
N ALA A 237 -7.08 -3.55 16.77
CA ALA A 237 -6.06 -4.56 16.45
C ALA A 237 -5.54 -4.49 15.01
N LEU A 238 -6.34 -3.98 14.06
CA LEU A 238 -5.99 -3.86 12.64
C LEU A 238 -6.37 -2.48 12.06
N PRO A 239 -5.79 -1.38 12.56
CA PRO A 239 -6.23 -0.02 12.21
C PRO A 239 -6.10 0.27 10.70
N ASN A 240 -5.09 -0.30 10.04
CA ASN A 240 -4.90 -0.11 8.60
C ASN A 240 -5.99 -0.83 7.78
N LEU A 241 -6.37 -2.04 8.17
CA LEU A 241 -7.45 -2.78 7.50
C LEU A 241 -8.79 -2.07 7.70
N ARG A 242 -9.07 -1.58 8.90
CA ARG A 242 -10.29 -0.81 9.17
C ARG A 242 -10.38 0.44 8.30
N LYS A 243 -9.32 1.23 8.23
CA LYS A 243 -9.24 2.39 7.34
C LYS A 243 -9.56 2.00 5.89
N ASP A 244 -8.95 0.92 5.41
CA ASP A 244 -9.14 0.45 4.04
C ASP A 244 -10.57 -0.04 3.79
N LEU A 245 -11.18 -0.75 4.75
CA LEU A 245 -12.59 -1.19 4.64
C LEU A 245 -13.59 -0.02 4.65
N HIS A 246 -13.31 1.06 5.38
CA HIS A 246 -14.11 2.29 5.27
C HIS A 246 -14.03 2.86 3.85
N ALA A 247 -12.83 2.96 3.27
CA ALA A 247 -12.67 3.42 1.89
C ALA A 247 -13.34 2.48 0.87
N VAL A 248 -13.39 1.16 1.13
CA VAL A 248 -14.16 0.19 0.33
C VAL A 248 -15.65 0.53 0.33
N LEU A 249 -16.24 0.80 1.51
CA LEU A 249 -17.66 1.13 1.60
C LEU A 249 -18.00 2.49 0.99
N GLU A 250 -17.08 3.45 1.06
CA GLU A 250 -17.23 4.74 0.38
C GLU A 250 -17.26 4.55 -1.13
N LEU A 251 -16.28 3.84 -1.69
CA LEU A 251 -16.23 3.54 -3.12
C LEU A 251 -17.46 2.75 -3.58
N ALA A 252 -17.91 1.76 -2.79
CA ALA A 252 -19.10 0.98 -3.13
C ALA A 252 -20.37 1.86 -3.21
N ARG A 253 -20.53 2.83 -2.31
CA ARG A 253 -21.64 3.81 -2.37
C ARG A 253 -21.54 4.69 -3.61
N GLU A 254 -20.36 5.19 -3.92
CA GLU A 254 -20.13 6.02 -5.13
C GLU A 254 -20.48 5.28 -6.41
N LEU A 255 -20.14 3.98 -6.48
CA LEU A 255 -20.38 3.13 -7.65
C LEU A 255 -21.75 2.44 -7.67
N GLY A 256 -22.57 2.59 -6.62
CA GLY A 256 -23.86 1.92 -6.50
C GLY A 256 -23.77 0.39 -6.34
N VAL A 257 -22.64 -0.12 -5.81
CA VAL A 257 -22.42 -1.55 -5.59
C VAL A 257 -22.82 -1.94 -4.18
N MET A 258 -23.67 -2.96 -4.04
CA MET A 258 -24.03 -3.52 -2.74
C MET A 258 -22.98 -4.53 -2.25
N LEU A 259 -22.51 -4.37 -1.03
CA LEU A 259 -21.52 -5.23 -0.39
C LEU A 259 -22.07 -5.76 0.96
N PRO A 260 -23.05 -6.70 0.98
CA PRO A 260 -23.66 -7.15 2.23
C PRO A 260 -22.63 -7.76 3.19
N VAL A 261 -21.76 -8.65 2.73
CA VAL A 261 -20.69 -9.25 3.55
C VAL A 261 -19.64 -8.20 3.94
N GLY A 262 -19.26 -7.31 3.01
CA GLY A 262 -18.30 -6.24 3.27
C GLY A 262 -18.78 -5.26 4.35
N THR A 263 -20.09 -5.01 4.40
CA THR A 263 -20.70 -4.17 5.44
C THR A 263 -20.54 -4.81 6.82
N GLU A 264 -20.78 -6.11 6.95
CA GLU A 264 -20.58 -6.80 8.24
C GLU A 264 -19.11 -6.85 8.64
N VAL A 265 -18.21 -7.17 7.70
CA VAL A 265 -16.75 -7.20 7.92
C VAL A 265 -16.21 -5.85 8.40
N SER A 266 -16.78 -4.74 7.95
CA SER A 266 -16.33 -3.40 8.36
C SER A 266 -16.74 -3.00 9.78
N ARG A 267 -17.66 -3.74 10.41
CA ARG A 267 -18.13 -3.51 11.78
C ARG A 267 -17.22 -4.15 12.83
N VAL A 268 -16.42 -5.09 12.42
CA VAL A 268 -15.44 -5.78 13.26
C VAL A 268 -14.08 -5.11 13.12
#